data_5cef3a5d64404bb24a75c8e75c670260
#
_entry.id   5cef3a5d64404bb24a75c8e75c670260
#
_cell.length_a   1.000
_cell.length_b   1.000
_cell.length_c   1.000
_cell.angle_alpha   90.00
_cell.angle_beta   90.00
_cell.angle_gamma   90.00
#
_symmetry.space_group_name_H-M   'P 1'
#
loop_
_entity.id
_entity.type
_entity.pdbx_description
1 polymer ?
#
loop_
_entity_poly.entity_id
_entity_poly.type
_entity_poly.pdbx_seq_one_letter_code
_entity_poly.pdbx_strand_id
1 'polypeptide(L)'
;MSQFWNDKIKSISPYVPGEQPKDKKYIKLNTNENPYPPSPNVIKSVKSMDIESMRLYPDPDVTLLKDEIAKYFNLTREQIFVGNGSDEILAFIFMAFFNKQDKVYYPDITYSFYPVYSDLFDLTEVQIPLDSNFEIKIEDYFGLDGHIIITNPNAPTSIALTLDKIESIIVNNPNNLVVVDEAYVDFGAESAVKLVDKYSNLLVVQTFSKSRSYAGMRLGYALGNSNIIEGLERLKFSFNSYTINRISIESGIESFRDEEYFQECRRKIMNTRDYTTTELQKLGFNVLDSKSNFLFISHITANASDLYQKLRDNGILVRYFSKPKIDNFLRVTIGTDEEMQEFIAKLQKII
;
A
#
# COMPACT_ATOMS: atom_id res chain seq x y z
N MET A 1 25.19 21.56 2.36
CA MET A 1 24.51 21.14 1.11
C MET A 1 25.48 21.28 -0.05
N SER A 2 25.45 20.39 -1.06
CA SER A 2 26.33 20.51 -2.25
C SER A 2 25.92 21.69 -3.12
N GLN A 3 26.90 22.37 -3.70
CA GLN A 3 26.64 23.45 -4.68
C GLN A 3 26.01 22.96 -5.99
N PHE A 4 26.01 21.64 -6.22
CA PHE A 4 25.46 21.02 -7.42
C PHE A 4 23.97 20.64 -7.28
N TRP A 5 23.37 20.81 -6.10
CA TRP A 5 21.95 20.58 -5.93
C TRP A 5 21.14 21.69 -6.59
N ASN A 6 20.13 21.30 -7.37
CA ASN A 6 19.13 22.25 -7.85
C ASN A 6 18.20 22.69 -6.70
N ASP A 7 17.37 23.69 -6.94
CA ASP A 7 16.55 24.27 -5.87
C ASP A 7 15.49 23.31 -5.36
N LYS A 8 14.93 22.45 -6.21
CA LYS A 8 13.98 21.41 -5.81
C LYS A 8 14.62 20.44 -4.81
N ILE A 9 15.81 19.94 -5.09
CA ILE A 9 16.50 19.00 -4.19
C ILE A 9 16.87 19.66 -2.85
N LYS A 10 17.11 20.97 -2.84
CA LYS A 10 17.38 21.70 -1.58
C LYS A 10 16.14 21.83 -0.69
N SER A 11 14.95 21.91 -1.27
CA SER A 11 13.67 22.12 -0.55
C SER A 11 12.96 20.84 -0.15
N ILE A 12 13.17 19.73 -0.87
CA ILE A 12 12.47 18.46 -0.63
C ILE A 12 12.72 17.91 0.77
N SER A 13 11.63 17.48 1.43
CA SER A 13 11.65 16.67 2.65
C SER A 13 11.41 15.19 2.29
N PRO A 14 12.45 14.34 2.30
CA PRO A 14 12.30 12.93 1.91
C PRO A 14 11.37 12.15 2.83
N TYR A 15 10.73 11.12 2.28
CA TYR A 15 9.98 10.14 3.09
C TYR A 15 10.90 9.44 4.10
N VAL A 16 10.38 9.26 5.32
CA VAL A 16 11.09 8.54 6.39
C VAL A 16 10.47 7.14 6.56
N PRO A 17 11.19 6.08 6.13
CA PRO A 17 10.70 4.71 6.28
C PRO A 17 10.59 4.28 7.75
N GLY A 18 9.85 3.20 8.00
CA GLY A 18 9.83 2.55 9.31
C GLY A 18 11.21 2.06 9.73
N GLU A 19 11.50 2.13 11.02
CA GLU A 19 12.80 1.68 11.56
C GLU A 19 13.05 0.18 11.31
N GLN A 20 14.31 -0.17 11.07
CA GLN A 20 14.79 -1.54 10.91
C GLN A 20 16.08 -1.73 11.71
N PRO A 21 16.01 -1.73 13.06
CA PRO A 21 17.18 -1.87 13.91
C PRO A 21 17.80 -3.27 13.76
N LYS A 22 19.12 -3.35 13.95
CA LYS A 22 19.92 -4.59 13.80
C LYS A 22 20.66 -4.99 15.08
N ASP A 23 20.36 -4.32 16.19
CA ASP A 23 21.01 -4.49 17.48
C ASP A 23 20.59 -5.77 18.21
N LYS A 24 19.36 -6.24 17.98
CA LYS A 24 18.82 -7.50 18.53
C LYS A 24 17.72 -8.07 17.60
N LYS A 25 17.22 -9.25 17.92
CA LYS A 25 16.04 -9.81 17.23
C LYS A 25 14.77 -9.15 17.79
N TYR A 26 13.92 -8.67 16.90
CA TYR A 26 12.62 -8.08 17.21
C TYR A 26 11.47 -8.89 16.59
N ILE A 27 10.32 -8.86 17.23
CA ILE A 27 9.04 -9.15 16.57
C ILE A 27 8.69 -7.87 15.79
N LYS A 28 8.69 -7.97 14.47
CA LYS A 28 8.58 -6.81 13.57
C LYS A 28 7.14 -6.57 13.12
N LEU A 29 6.42 -5.70 13.83
CA LEU A 29 5.02 -5.36 13.57
C LEU A 29 4.85 -3.88 13.14
N ASN A 30 5.81 -3.30 12.41
CA ASN A 30 5.84 -1.86 12.12
C ASN A 30 5.75 -1.48 10.64
N THR A 31 5.94 -2.41 9.69
CA THR A 31 6.04 -2.08 8.25
C THR A 31 5.02 -2.82 7.37
N ASN A 32 4.00 -3.43 7.97
CA ASN A 32 2.90 -4.10 7.29
C ASN A 32 3.36 -5.21 6.32
N GLU A 33 4.44 -5.92 6.67
CA GLU A 33 4.89 -7.08 5.93
C GLU A 33 4.00 -8.29 6.21
N ASN A 34 3.94 -9.23 5.29
CA ASN A 34 3.24 -10.49 5.48
C ASN A 34 4.08 -11.39 6.42
N PRO A 35 3.52 -11.99 7.47
CA PRO A 35 4.25 -12.87 8.37
C PRO A 35 4.57 -14.24 7.75
N TYR A 36 3.88 -14.60 6.67
CA TYR A 36 4.09 -15.86 5.96
C TYR A 36 5.05 -15.69 4.77
N PRO A 37 5.87 -16.70 4.42
CA PRO A 37 6.77 -16.63 3.28
C PRO A 37 5.99 -16.53 1.94
N PRO A 38 6.66 -16.22 0.82
CA PRO A 38 6.10 -16.42 -0.51
C PRO A 38 5.65 -17.86 -0.73
N SER A 39 4.76 -18.08 -1.70
CA SER A 39 4.19 -19.40 -1.94
C SER A 39 5.25 -20.46 -2.28
N PRO A 40 4.98 -21.75 -2.02
CA PRO A 40 5.88 -22.84 -2.41
C PRO A 40 6.25 -22.83 -3.91
N ASN A 41 5.31 -22.48 -4.79
CA ASN A 41 5.57 -22.38 -6.23
C ASN A 41 6.53 -21.25 -6.54
N VAL A 42 6.40 -20.10 -5.91
CA VAL A 42 7.34 -18.99 -6.00
C VAL A 42 8.73 -19.38 -5.53
N ILE A 43 8.84 -20.01 -4.37
CA ILE A 43 10.13 -20.47 -3.82
C ILE A 43 10.79 -21.46 -4.78
N LYS A 44 10.01 -22.37 -5.36
CA LYS A 44 10.49 -23.34 -6.35
C LYS A 44 10.96 -22.63 -7.62
N SER A 45 10.19 -21.70 -8.18
CA SER A 45 10.55 -20.92 -9.36
C SER A 45 11.89 -20.21 -9.18
N VAL A 46 12.05 -19.47 -8.08
CA VAL A 46 13.30 -18.75 -7.79
C VAL A 46 14.50 -19.71 -7.64
N LYS A 47 14.33 -20.88 -7.01
CA LYS A 47 15.39 -21.86 -6.84
C LYS A 47 15.78 -22.60 -8.12
N SER A 48 14.87 -22.74 -9.07
CA SER A 48 15.08 -23.43 -10.35
C SER A 48 15.42 -22.51 -11.51
N MET A 49 15.56 -21.21 -11.24
CA MET A 49 15.86 -20.22 -12.27
C MET A 49 17.21 -20.49 -12.95
N ASP A 50 17.25 -20.29 -14.26
CA ASP A 50 18.50 -20.26 -15.01
C ASP A 50 19.29 -18.97 -14.68
N ILE A 51 20.26 -19.10 -13.79
CA ILE A 51 21.11 -17.99 -13.34
C ILE A 51 21.94 -17.41 -14.49
N GLU A 52 22.35 -18.23 -15.49
CA GLU A 52 23.13 -17.74 -16.64
C GLU A 52 22.32 -16.77 -17.51
N SER A 53 20.98 -16.90 -17.51
CA SER A 53 20.09 -16.00 -18.23
C SER A 53 20.08 -14.56 -17.68
N MET A 54 20.59 -14.34 -16.46
CA MET A 54 20.67 -12.99 -15.85
C MET A 54 21.61 -12.04 -16.61
N ARG A 55 22.49 -12.54 -17.48
CA ARG A 55 23.31 -11.72 -18.40
C ARG A 55 22.51 -11.00 -19.48
N LEU A 56 21.25 -11.38 -19.68
CA LEU A 56 20.35 -10.81 -20.69
C LEU A 56 19.31 -9.89 -20.04
N TYR A 57 18.94 -8.83 -20.74
CA TYR A 57 17.80 -8.01 -20.32
C TYR A 57 16.51 -8.84 -20.23
N PRO A 58 15.65 -8.55 -19.25
CA PRO A 58 14.31 -9.16 -19.19
C PRO A 58 13.40 -8.62 -20.31
N ASP A 59 12.19 -9.18 -20.42
CA ASP A 59 11.13 -8.65 -21.29
C ASP A 59 10.73 -7.24 -20.82
N PRO A 60 10.94 -6.17 -21.63
CA PRO A 60 10.59 -4.81 -21.25
C PRO A 60 9.08 -4.58 -21.12
N ASP A 61 8.26 -5.34 -21.85
CA ASP A 61 6.80 -5.26 -21.80
C ASP A 61 6.18 -6.07 -20.66
N VAL A 62 6.99 -6.91 -19.98
CA VAL A 62 6.54 -7.78 -18.88
C VAL A 62 5.33 -8.63 -19.28
N THR A 63 5.32 -9.10 -20.53
CA THR A 63 4.17 -9.67 -21.25
C THR A 63 3.47 -10.79 -20.48
N LEU A 64 4.22 -11.83 -20.10
CA LEU A 64 3.66 -13.02 -19.46
C LEU A 64 3.05 -12.70 -18.06
N LEU A 65 3.65 -11.80 -17.31
CA LEU A 65 3.10 -11.41 -16.02
C LEU A 65 1.83 -10.57 -16.19
N LYS A 66 1.80 -9.64 -17.15
CA LYS A 66 0.57 -8.90 -17.49
C LYS A 66 -0.56 -9.83 -17.91
N ASP A 67 -0.28 -10.88 -18.68
CA ASP A 67 -1.28 -11.87 -19.08
C ASP A 67 -1.86 -12.63 -17.89
N GLU A 68 -1.06 -13.03 -16.91
CA GLU A 68 -1.55 -13.69 -15.70
C GLU A 68 -2.39 -12.73 -14.83
N ILE A 69 -1.97 -11.46 -14.70
CA ILE A 69 -2.75 -10.44 -13.98
C ILE A 69 -4.08 -10.18 -14.72
N ALA A 70 -4.04 -10.00 -16.02
CA ALA A 70 -5.24 -9.75 -16.83
C ALA A 70 -6.24 -10.91 -16.73
N LYS A 71 -5.75 -12.15 -16.81
CA LYS A 71 -6.57 -13.35 -16.61
C LYS A 71 -7.20 -13.39 -15.21
N TYR A 72 -6.45 -13.05 -14.17
CA TYR A 72 -6.93 -13.08 -12.79
C TYR A 72 -8.09 -12.10 -12.56
N PHE A 73 -8.00 -10.90 -13.14
CA PHE A 73 -9.02 -9.85 -12.99
C PHE A 73 -10.06 -9.85 -14.12
N ASN A 74 -9.98 -10.76 -15.09
CA ASN A 74 -10.84 -10.78 -16.29
C ASN A 74 -10.76 -9.46 -17.08
N LEU A 75 -9.55 -8.95 -17.26
CA LEU A 75 -9.22 -7.75 -18.02
C LEU A 75 -8.37 -8.10 -19.25
N THR A 76 -8.02 -7.11 -20.07
CA THR A 76 -7.04 -7.27 -21.16
C THR A 76 -5.64 -6.83 -20.71
N ARG A 77 -4.60 -7.27 -21.44
CA ARG A 77 -3.21 -6.88 -21.18
C ARG A 77 -3.00 -5.37 -21.22
N GLU A 78 -3.68 -4.71 -22.14
CA GLU A 78 -3.62 -3.27 -22.35
C GLU A 78 -4.20 -2.45 -21.19
N GLN A 79 -4.92 -3.11 -20.29
CA GLN A 79 -5.46 -2.52 -19.06
C GLN A 79 -4.52 -2.72 -17.85
N ILE A 80 -3.35 -3.33 -18.04
CA ILE A 80 -2.40 -3.68 -16.98
C ILE A 80 -1.08 -2.92 -17.17
N PHE A 81 -0.63 -2.23 -16.14
CA PHE A 81 0.71 -1.71 -16.01
C PHE A 81 1.45 -2.42 -14.87
N VAL A 82 2.73 -2.74 -15.04
CA VAL A 82 3.57 -3.36 -14.00
C VAL A 82 4.75 -2.45 -13.69
N GLY A 83 5.00 -2.18 -12.40
CA GLY A 83 6.06 -1.30 -11.91
C GLY A 83 6.87 -1.93 -10.77
N ASN A 84 7.98 -1.28 -10.41
CA ASN A 84 8.90 -1.70 -9.36
C ASN A 84 8.36 -1.38 -7.95
N GLY A 85 7.23 -1.99 -7.60
CA GLY A 85 6.40 -1.70 -6.45
C GLY A 85 5.38 -0.59 -6.74
N SER A 86 4.36 -0.49 -5.88
CA SER A 86 3.35 0.58 -6.00
C SER A 86 3.93 1.98 -5.88
N ASP A 87 5.05 2.16 -5.18
CA ASP A 87 5.69 3.48 -5.05
C ASP A 87 6.18 4.03 -6.40
N GLU A 88 6.81 3.20 -7.26
CA GLU A 88 7.19 3.61 -8.62
C GLU A 88 5.96 3.93 -9.47
N ILE A 89 4.92 3.11 -9.37
CA ILE A 89 3.67 3.33 -10.11
C ILE A 89 3.03 4.65 -9.70
N LEU A 90 2.94 4.93 -8.40
CA LEU A 90 2.43 6.20 -7.89
C LEU A 90 3.28 7.37 -8.41
N ALA A 91 4.62 7.29 -8.34
CA ALA A 91 5.48 8.32 -8.91
C ALA A 91 5.21 8.55 -10.40
N PHE A 92 5.02 7.47 -11.17
CA PHE A 92 4.70 7.55 -12.60
C PHE A 92 3.31 8.16 -12.85
N ILE A 93 2.32 7.89 -12.00
CA ILE A 93 1.00 8.54 -12.06
C ILE A 93 1.15 10.06 -11.92
N PHE A 94 1.87 10.51 -10.90
CA PHE A 94 2.14 11.93 -10.70
C PHE A 94 2.90 12.57 -11.88
N MET A 95 3.83 11.87 -12.49
CA MET A 95 4.59 12.37 -13.63
C MET A 95 3.81 12.38 -14.94
N ALA A 96 2.94 11.36 -15.15
CA ALA A 96 2.27 11.17 -16.44
C ALA A 96 0.98 11.99 -16.59
N PHE A 97 0.27 12.23 -15.48
CA PHE A 97 -1.11 12.73 -15.56
C PHE A 97 -1.33 14.08 -14.88
N PHE A 98 -0.39 14.54 -14.02
CA PHE A 98 -0.56 15.80 -13.30
C PHE A 98 0.44 16.83 -13.82
N ASN A 99 -0.08 17.98 -14.23
CA ASN A 99 0.76 19.11 -14.61
C ASN A 99 1.20 19.89 -13.37
N LYS A 100 2.26 20.68 -13.48
CA LYS A 100 2.66 21.59 -12.41
C LYS A 100 1.48 22.48 -11.99
N GLN A 101 1.31 22.63 -10.68
CA GLN A 101 0.24 23.40 -10.03
C GLN A 101 -1.17 22.79 -10.12
N ASP A 102 -1.35 21.64 -10.79
CA ASP A 102 -2.61 20.91 -10.67
C ASP A 102 -2.90 20.59 -9.21
N LYS A 103 -4.17 20.62 -8.84
CA LYS A 103 -4.60 20.21 -7.50
C LYS A 103 -4.67 18.69 -7.41
N VAL A 104 -4.17 18.17 -6.30
CA VAL A 104 -4.33 16.76 -5.93
C VAL A 104 -4.97 16.67 -4.56
N TYR A 105 -6.09 15.96 -4.51
CA TYR A 105 -6.93 15.79 -3.31
C TYR A 105 -6.72 14.41 -2.70
N TYR A 106 -6.49 14.37 -1.40
CA TYR A 106 -6.41 13.13 -0.62
C TYR A 106 -6.72 13.39 0.87
N PRO A 107 -7.01 12.33 1.67
CA PRO A 107 -7.29 12.52 3.09
C PRO A 107 -6.09 13.10 3.87
N ASP A 108 -6.36 13.96 4.87
CA ASP A 108 -5.33 14.55 5.74
C ASP A 108 -4.53 13.50 6.54
N ILE A 109 -5.14 12.37 6.82
CA ILE A 109 -4.52 11.21 7.47
C ILE A 109 -4.58 10.03 6.51
N THR A 110 -3.53 9.86 5.71
CA THR A 110 -3.39 8.81 4.70
C THR A 110 -1.91 8.45 4.48
N TYR A 111 -1.60 7.76 3.39
CA TYR A 111 -0.23 7.36 3.06
C TYR A 111 0.69 8.57 2.92
N SER A 112 1.69 8.63 3.77
CA SER A 112 2.55 9.82 3.93
C SER A 112 3.52 10.07 2.76
N PHE A 113 3.46 9.28 1.70
CA PHE A 113 4.24 9.53 0.48
C PHE A 113 3.56 10.52 -0.47
N TYR A 114 2.23 10.69 -0.40
CA TYR A 114 1.53 11.63 -1.31
C TYR A 114 2.00 13.08 -1.18
N PRO A 115 2.17 13.64 0.03
CA PRO A 115 2.78 14.96 0.18
C PRO A 115 4.18 15.06 -0.42
N VAL A 116 4.99 13.99 -0.32
CA VAL A 116 6.34 13.95 -0.89
C VAL A 116 6.30 14.03 -2.42
N TYR A 117 5.36 13.30 -3.06
CA TYR A 117 5.16 13.40 -4.51
C TYR A 117 4.60 14.75 -4.92
N SER A 118 3.64 15.30 -4.18
CA SER A 118 3.08 16.63 -4.47
C SER A 118 4.16 17.70 -4.44
N ASP A 119 5.05 17.68 -3.44
CA ASP A 119 6.21 18.58 -3.40
C ASP A 119 7.20 18.28 -4.54
N LEU A 120 7.55 17.01 -4.78
CA LEU A 120 8.52 16.63 -5.82
C LEU A 120 8.12 17.12 -7.22
N PHE A 121 6.83 17.07 -7.54
CA PHE A 121 6.28 17.39 -8.86
C PHE A 121 5.64 18.78 -8.96
N ASP A 122 5.82 19.65 -7.95
CA ASP A 122 5.29 21.03 -7.93
C ASP A 122 3.75 21.11 -8.04
N LEU A 123 3.04 20.20 -7.35
CA LEU A 123 1.58 20.17 -7.32
C LEU A 123 1.02 20.99 -6.16
N THR A 124 -0.25 21.38 -6.27
CA THR A 124 -1.00 21.98 -5.18
C THR A 124 -1.73 20.88 -4.40
N GLU A 125 -1.18 20.49 -3.25
CA GLU A 125 -1.86 19.51 -2.39
C GLU A 125 -3.06 20.12 -1.69
N VAL A 126 -4.16 19.37 -1.64
CA VAL A 126 -5.37 19.70 -0.89
C VAL A 126 -5.75 18.53 0.00
N GLN A 127 -5.48 18.65 1.28
CA GLN A 127 -5.79 17.62 2.26
C GLN A 127 -7.23 17.79 2.76
N ILE A 128 -8.07 16.77 2.53
CA ILE A 128 -9.47 16.74 3.00
C ILE A 128 -9.51 16.04 4.36
N PRO A 129 -10.01 16.70 5.42
CA PRO A 129 -10.04 16.12 6.75
C PRO A 129 -10.91 14.86 6.82
N LEU A 130 -10.39 13.80 7.47
CA LEU A 130 -11.24 12.71 7.93
C LEU A 130 -12.17 13.21 9.06
N ASP A 131 -13.31 12.53 9.22
CA ASP A 131 -14.23 12.82 10.33
C ASP A 131 -13.67 12.38 11.70
N SER A 132 -14.47 12.51 12.76
CA SER A 132 -14.08 12.13 14.13
C SER A 132 -13.89 10.62 14.30
N ASN A 133 -14.41 9.80 13.38
CA ASN A 133 -14.26 8.34 13.37
C ASN A 133 -13.15 7.88 12.42
N PHE A 134 -12.37 8.81 11.86
CA PHE A 134 -11.36 8.56 10.83
C PHE A 134 -11.93 8.02 9.51
N GLU A 135 -13.18 8.30 9.21
CA GLU A 135 -13.85 7.94 7.95
C GLU A 135 -13.75 9.08 6.92
N ILE A 136 -13.73 8.70 5.65
CA ILE A 136 -13.84 9.62 4.52
C ILE A 136 -15.31 10.00 4.35
N LYS A 137 -15.60 11.31 4.39
CA LYS A 137 -16.90 11.84 4.01
C LYS A 137 -16.90 12.04 2.50
N ILE A 138 -17.60 11.17 1.77
CA ILE A 138 -17.49 11.09 0.31
C ILE A 138 -17.98 12.36 -0.39
N GLU A 139 -18.94 13.09 0.20
CA GLU A 139 -19.49 14.33 -0.36
C GLU A 139 -18.42 15.42 -0.49
N ASP A 140 -17.40 15.42 0.36
CA ASP A 140 -16.28 16.36 0.30
C ASP A 140 -15.35 16.10 -0.90
N TYR A 141 -15.57 14.99 -1.62
CA TYR A 141 -14.85 14.59 -2.84
C TYR A 141 -15.66 14.77 -4.12
N PHE A 142 -16.81 15.43 -4.09
CA PHE A 142 -17.66 15.62 -5.28
C PHE A 142 -17.36 16.92 -6.01
N GLY A 143 -17.28 16.86 -7.36
CA GLY A 143 -17.13 18.03 -8.20
C GLY A 143 -15.85 18.83 -7.99
N LEU A 144 -14.76 18.17 -7.66
CA LEU A 144 -13.47 18.80 -7.42
C LEU A 144 -12.82 19.30 -8.71
N ASP A 145 -11.96 20.30 -8.61
CA ASP A 145 -11.23 20.91 -9.72
C ASP A 145 -9.77 20.37 -9.84
N GLY A 146 -9.58 19.08 -9.53
CA GLY A 146 -8.29 18.41 -9.58
C GLY A 146 -8.38 16.91 -9.38
N HIS A 147 -7.25 16.23 -9.42
CA HIS A 147 -7.16 14.78 -9.33
C HIS A 147 -7.33 14.28 -7.90
N ILE A 148 -7.78 13.05 -7.74
CA ILE A 148 -8.11 12.46 -6.44
C ILE A 148 -7.31 11.20 -6.22
N ILE A 149 -6.76 11.03 -5.01
CA ILE A 149 -6.09 9.79 -4.58
C ILE A 149 -6.74 9.31 -3.28
N ILE A 150 -7.28 8.10 -3.32
CA ILE A 150 -7.89 7.43 -2.16
C ILE A 150 -7.13 6.14 -1.89
N THR A 151 -6.55 6.01 -0.69
CA THR A 151 -6.03 4.72 -0.23
C THR A 151 -7.18 3.90 0.35
N ASN A 152 -7.46 2.73 -0.20
CA ASN A 152 -8.58 1.89 0.23
C ASN A 152 -8.20 0.40 0.35
N PRO A 153 -8.13 -0.17 1.55
CA PRO A 153 -8.28 0.44 2.89
C PRO A 153 -7.24 1.52 3.19
N ASN A 154 -7.65 2.56 3.92
CA ASN A 154 -6.77 3.68 4.24
C ASN A 154 -5.63 3.28 5.20
N ALA A 155 -4.47 3.84 5.01
CA ALA A 155 -3.33 3.69 5.90
C ALA A 155 -2.94 5.06 6.49
N PRO A 156 -2.93 5.25 7.82
CA PRO A 156 -2.81 4.21 8.86
C PRO A 156 -4.12 3.74 9.51
N THR A 157 -5.28 4.27 9.14
CA THR A 157 -6.55 4.05 9.86
C THR A 157 -7.13 2.64 9.69
N SER A 158 -6.76 1.92 8.62
CA SER A 158 -7.26 0.59 8.23
C SER A 158 -8.73 0.51 7.77
N ILE A 159 -9.44 1.62 7.81
CA ILE A 159 -10.86 1.70 7.41
C ILE A 159 -10.98 1.67 5.89
N ALA A 160 -12.00 0.97 5.39
CA ALA A 160 -12.28 0.90 3.95
C ALA A 160 -13.61 1.57 3.59
N LEU A 161 -13.62 2.25 2.45
CA LEU A 161 -14.85 2.62 1.76
C LEU A 161 -15.45 1.38 1.09
N THR A 162 -16.77 1.34 1.01
CA THR A 162 -17.48 0.37 0.19
C THR A 162 -17.38 0.73 -1.30
N LEU A 163 -17.61 -0.24 -2.18
CA LEU A 163 -17.47 -0.04 -3.62
C LEU A 163 -18.40 1.03 -4.18
N ASP A 164 -19.63 1.10 -3.69
CA ASP A 164 -20.64 2.11 -4.05
C ASP A 164 -20.20 3.55 -3.65
N LYS A 165 -19.51 3.69 -2.52
CA LYS A 165 -18.94 4.98 -2.10
C LYS A 165 -17.81 5.41 -3.02
N ILE A 166 -16.92 4.48 -3.41
CA ILE A 166 -15.85 4.74 -4.38
C ILE A 166 -16.45 5.12 -5.73
N GLU A 167 -17.44 4.35 -6.19
CA GLU A 167 -18.16 4.63 -7.46
C GLU A 167 -18.79 6.03 -7.45
N SER A 168 -19.39 6.43 -6.33
CA SER A 168 -19.95 7.78 -6.17
C SER A 168 -18.89 8.87 -6.33
N ILE A 169 -17.70 8.70 -5.81
CA ILE A 169 -16.59 9.67 -6.02
C ILE A 169 -16.21 9.72 -7.50
N ILE A 170 -16.09 8.57 -8.18
CA ILE A 170 -15.69 8.51 -9.59
C ILE A 170 -16.70 9.23 -10.49
N VAL A 171 -18.00 8.94 -10.31
CA VAL A 171 -19.10 9.50 -11.11
C VAL A 171 -19.20 11.03 -10.94
N ASN A 172 -18.96 11.53 -9.74
CA ASN A 172 -19.04 12.97 -9.47
C ASN A 172 -17.77 13.74 -9.88
N ASN A 173 -16.77 13.06 -10.47
CA ASN A 173 -15.52 13.67 -10.95
C ASN A 173 -15.15 13.20 -12.38
N PRO A 174 -16.01 13.30 -13.37
CA PRO A 174 -15.84 12.67 -14.69
C PRO A 174 -14.64 13.20 -15.49
N ASN A 175 -14.15 14.40 -15.16
CA ASN A 175 -13.03 15.05 -15.83
C ASN A 175 -11.69 14.93 -15.06
N ASN A 176 -11.70 14.29 -13.91
CA ASN A 176 -10.52 14.14 -13.04
C ASN A 176 -10.14 12.67 -12.93
N LEU A 177 -8.85 12.38 -12.92
CA LEU A 177 -8.37 11.04 -12.62
C LEU A 177 -8.63 10.73 -11.14
N VAL A 178 -9.28 9.60 -10.87
CA VAL A 178 -9.46 9.03 -9.53
C VAL A 178 -8.56 7.83 -9.40
N VAL A 179 -7.55 7.95 -8.55
CA VAL A 179 -6.60 6.88 -8.23
C VAL A 179 -7.03 6.21 -6.93
N VAL A 180 -7.26 4.91 -6.97
CA VAL A 180 -7.54 4.10 -5.78
C VAL A 180 -6.33 3.24 -5.47
N ASP A 181 -5.61 3.59 -4.39
CA ASP A 181 -4.47 2.82 -3.91
C ASP A 181 -4.96 1.68 -3.01
N GLU A 182 -4.91 0.48 -3.54
CA GLU A 182 -5.43 -0.75 -2.93
C GLU A 182 -4.32 -1.63 -2.35
N ALA A 183 -3.28 -1.06 -1.78
CA ALA A 183 -2.18 -1.83 -1.22
C ALA A 183 -2.61 -2.88 -0.16
N TYR A 184 -3.79 -2.74 0.42
CA TYR A 184 -4.31 -3.60 1.50
C TYR A 184 -5.66 -4.25 1.20
N VAL A 185 -6.21 -4.10 -0.01
CA VAL A 185 -7.59 -4.53 -0.38
C VAL A 185 -7.85 -6.00 -0.10
N ASP A 186 -6.85 -6.85 -0.25
CA ASP A 186 -6.95 -8.30 -0.10
C ASP A 186 -7.32 -8.77 1.31
N PHE A 187 -7.28 -7.90 2.32
CA PHE A 187 -7.53 -8.26 3.71
C PHE A 187 -8.96 -7.99 4.19
N GLY A 188 -9.92 -7.89 3.27
CA GLY A 188 -11.34 -7.83 3.58
C GLY A 188 -12.11 -6.64 3.03
N ALA A 189 -11.49 -5.82 2.17
CA ALA A 189 -12.18 -4.82 1.38
C ALA A 189 -12.61 -5.37 0.01
N GLU A 190 -13.49 -4.63 -0.67
CA GLU A 190 -13.89 -4.91 -2.04
C GLU A 190 -13.09 -4.03 -3.00
N SER A 191 -12.54 -4.64 -4.05
CA SER A 191 -11.67 -3.93 -5.01
C SER A 191 -12.47 -3.13 -6.03
N ALA A 192 -12.01 -1.90 -6.27
CA ALA A 192 -12.50 -1.02 -7.33
C ALA A 192 -12.12 -1.51 -8.75
N VAL A 193 -11.31 -2.56 -8.88
CA VAL A 193 -11.03 -3.19 -10.18
C VAL A 193 -12.31 -3.59 -10.91
N LYS A 194 -13.37 -3.95 -10.20
CA LYS A 194 -14.71 -4.24 -10.77
C LYS A 194 -15.31 -3.07 -11.56
N LEU A 195 -14.81 -1.86 -11.36
CA LEU A 195 -15.29 -0.63 -12.01
C LEU A 195 -14.42 -0.17 -13.18
N VAL A 196 -13.28 -0.81 -13.44
CA VAL A 196 -12.28 -0.39 -14.44
C VAL A 196 -12.88 -0.34 -15.85
N ASP A 197 -13.69 -1.33 -16.21
CA ASP A 197 -14.35 -1.35 -17.54
C ASP A 197 -15.49 -0.31 -17.68
N LYS A 198 -16.01 0.17 -16.55
CA LYS A 198 -17.14 1.10 -16.51
C LYS A 198 -16.70 2.56 -16.57
N TYR A 199 -15.53 2.90 -16.01
CA TYR A 199 -15.08 4.27 -15.82
C TYR A 199 -13.69 4.52 -16.38
N SER A 200 -13.61 5.36 -17.41
CA SER A 200 -12.35 5.69 -18.08
C SER A 200 -11.42 6.59 -17.25
N ASN A 201 -11.92 7.19 -16.17
CA ASN A 201 -11.17 8.06 -15.25
C ASN A 201 -10.75 7.36 -13.95
N LEU A 202 -10.87 6.02 -13.86
CA LEU A 202 -10.42 5.22 -12.73
C LEU A 202 -9.08 4.57 -13.01
N LEU A 203 -8.17 4.66 -12.05
CA LEU A 203 -6.92 3.89 -12.01
C LEU A 203 -6.76 3.24 -10.63
N VAL A 204 -6.66 1.92 -10.60
CA VAL A 204 -6.46 1.14 -9.37
C VAL A 204 -5.01 0.71 -9.27
N VAL A 205 -4.36 0.93 -8.12
CA VAL A 205 -2.97 0.52 -7.87
C VAL A 205 -2.94 -0.56 -6.81
N GLN A 206 -2.27 -1.66 -7.10
CA GLN A 206 -2.10 -2.77 -6.17
C GLN A 206 -0.62 -3.18 -6.04
N THR A 207 -0.29 -3.99 -5.03
CA THR A 207 1.09 -4.39 -4.75
C THR A 207 1.20 -5.85 -4.35
N PHE A 208 2.28 -6.49 -4.74
CA PHE A 208 2.65 -7.81 -4.22
C PHE A 208 3.27 -7.77 -2.81
N SER A 209 3.63 -6.57 -2.33
CA SER A 209 4.42 -6.40 -1.10
C SER A 209 3.70 -6.85 0.17
N LYS A 210 2.36 -6.90 0.17
CA LYS A 210 1.54 -7.16 1.36
C LYS A 210 0.94 -8.56 1.33
N SER A 211 -0.13 -8.77 0.60
CA SER A 211 -0.87 -10.03 0.59
C SER A 211 -0.10 -11.19 -0.04
N ARG A 212 0.77 -10.91 -1.02
CA ARG A 212 1.54 -11.92 -1.74
C ARG A 212 2.97 -12.15 -1.20
N SER A 213 3.33 -11.56 -0.06
CA SER A 213 4.63 -11.77 0.62
C SER A 213 5.86 -11.34 -0.17
N TYR A 214 5.75 -10.29 -1.00
CA TYR A 214 6.77 -9.87 -1.96
C TYR A 214 7.43 -8.52 -1.67
N ALA A 215 7.40 -8.04 -0.44
CA ALA A 215 7.97 -6.73 -0.09
C ALA A 215 9.44 -6.56 -0.57
N GLY A 216 10.25 -7.60 -0.46
CA GLY A 216 11.65 -7.62 -0.90
C GLY A 216 11.85 -7.68 -2.41
N MET A 217 10.87 -8.17 -3.18
CA MET A 217 10.96 -8.35 -4.63
C MET A 217 10.54 -7.11 -5.43
N ARG A 218 9.94 -6.13 -4.76
CA ARG A 218 9.57 -4.84 -5.36
C ARG A 218 8.71 -5.00 -6.62
N LEU A 219 7.51 -5.53 -6.49
CA LEU A 219 6.58 -5.71 -7.60
C LEU A 219 5.21 -5.10 -7.25
N GLY A 220 4.64 -4.35 -8.19
CA GLY A 220 3.31 -3.75 -8.10
C GLY A 220 2.67 -3.67 -9.48
N TYR A 221 1.39 -3.37 -9.54
CA TYR A 221 0.67 -3.21 -10.80
C TYR A 221 -0.45 -2.18 -10.66
N ALA A 222 -0.82 -1.59 -11.80
CA ALA A 222 -1.98 -0.72 -11.92
C ALA A 222 -2.94 -1.29 -12.96
N LEU A 223 -4.25 -1.05 -12.74
CA LEU A 223 -5.34 -1.52 -13.57
C LEU A 223 -6.22 -0.32 -13.92
N GLY A 224 -6.49 -0.12 -15.20
CA GLY A 224 -7.24 1.04 -15.66
C GLY A 224 -7.62 0.95 -17.12
N ASN A 225 -8.27 2.00 -17.63
CA ASN A 225 -8.54 2.11 -19.05
C ASN A 225 -7.24 2.07 -19.87
N SER A 226 -7.26 1.40 -21.02
CA SER A 226 -6.08 1.22 -21.88
C SER A 226 -5.35 2.52 -22.25
N ASN A 227 -6.08 3.63 -22.43
CA ASN A 227 -5.47 4.93 -22.71
C ASN A 227 -4.67 5.48 -21.52
N ILE A 228 -5.13 5.24 -20.29
CA ILE A 228 -4.37 5.61 -19.07
C ILE A 228 -3.12 4.72 -18.97
N ILE A 229 -3.28 3.43 -19.17
CA ILE A 229 -2.15 2.47 -19.12
C ILE A 229 -1.11 2.80 -20.19
N GLU A 230 -1.52 3.19 -21.41
CA GLU A 230 -0.60 3.65 -22.45
C GLU A 230 0.23 4.86 -22.00
N GLY A 231 -0.37 5.80 -21.26
CA GLY A 231 0.34 6.95 -20.69
C GLY A 231 1.46 6.53 -19.73
N LEU A 232 1.19 5.56 -18.85
CA LEU A 232 2.22 5.00 -17.95
C LEU A 232 3.31 4.25 -18.73
N GLU A 233 2.96 3.48 -19.75
CA GLU A 233 3.94 2.78 -20.60
C GLU A 233 4.84 3.75 -21.36
N ARG A 234 4.29 4.81 -21.94
CA ARG A 234 5.08 5.87 -22.61
C ARG A 234 6.07 6.49 -21.65
N LEU A 235 5.66 6.77 -20.41
CA LEU A 235 6.56 7.33 -19.41
C LEU A 235 7.63 6.31 -19.02
N LYS A 236 7.27 5.05 -18.73
CA LYS A 236 8.22 3.98 -18.41
C LYS A 236 9.31 3.85 -19.48
N PHE A 237 8.93 3.76 -20.75
CA PHE A 237 9.89 3.66 -21.86
C PHE A 237 10.75 4.91 -22.07
N SER A 238 10.29 6.07 -21.56
CA SER A 238 11.07 7.30 -21.61
C SER A 238 11.97 7.52 -20.40
N PHE A 239 11.70 6.80 -19.28
CA PHE A 239 12.42 6.95 -18.01
C PHE A 239 13.39 5.78 -17.75
N ASN A 240 12.88 4.55 -17.76
CA ASN A 240 13.65 3.29 -17.62
C ASN A 240 12.89 2.12 -18.24
N SER A 241 13.32 1.64 -19.40
CA SER A 241 12.59 0.59 -20.14
C SER A 241 12.59 -0.77 -19.45
N TYR A 242 13.58 -1.05 -18.58
CA TYR A 242 13.78 -2.36 -17.95
C TYR A 242 13.67 -2.28 -16.42
N THR A 243 12.59 -1.69 -15.92
CA THR A 243 12.41 -1.46 -14.47
C THR A 243 12.27 -2.74 -13.66
N ILE A 244 11.70 -3.80 -14.27
CA ILE A 244 11.40 -5.06 -13.58
C ILE A 244 12.46 -6.10 -13.91
N ASN A 245 13.08 -6.64 -12.87
CA ASN A 245 14.07 -7.71 -13.05
C ASN A 245 13.42 -9.07 -13.36
N ARG A 246 14.19 -9.97 -14.00
CA ARG A 246 13.73 -11.30 -14.42
C ARG A 246 13.17 -12.14 -13.27
N ILE A 247 13.82 -12.10 -12.11
CA ILE A 247 13.37 -12.87 -10.94
C ILE A 247 11.98 -12.44 -10.53
N SER A 248 11.73 -11.13 -10.44
CA SER A 248 10.42 -10.58 -10.07
C SER A 248 9.34 -10.94 -11.10
N ILE A 249 9.66 -10.94 -12.41
CA ILE A 249 8.70 -11.31 -13.46
C ILE A 249 8.30 -12.78 -13.32
N GLU A 250 9.27 -13.68 -13.38
CA GLU A 250 9.02 -15.13 -13.39
C GLU A 250 8.35 -15.61 -12.10
N SER A 251 8.84 -15.15 -10.95
CA SER A 251 8.24 -15.51 -9.66
C SER A 251 6.91 -14.82 -9.40
N GLY A 252 6.67 -13.63 -9.94
CA GLY A 252 5.39 -12.93 -9.89
C GLY A 252 4.28 -13.70 -10.61
N ILE A 253 4.58 -14.32 -11.75
CA ILE A 253 3.67 -15.22 -12.47
C ILE A 253 3.21 -16.37 -11.54
N GLU A 254 4.15 -17.05 -10.91
CA GLU A 254 3.85 -18.17 -10.00
C GLU A 254 3.07 -17.73 -8.76
N SER A 255 3.23 -16.49 -8.31
CA SER A 255 2.46 -15.92 -7.21
C SER A 255 0.96 -15.76 -7.54
N PHE A 256 0.62 -15.48 -8.80
CA PHE A 256 -0.79 -15.45 -9.24
C PHE A 256 -1.35 -16.86 -9.47
N ARG A 257 -0.52 -17.81 -9.89
CA ARG A 257 -0.93 -19.20 -10.13
C ARG A 257 -1.22 -19.99 -8.86
N ASP A 258 -0.60 -19.61 -7.73
CA ASP A 258 -0.75 -20.30 -6.44
C ASP A 258 -1.87 -19.64 -5.59
N GLU A 259 -3.08 -19.65 -6.14
CA GLU A 259 -4.24 -19.00 -5.53
C GLU A 259 -4.64 -19.65 -4.20
N GLU A 260 -4.50 -20.95 -4.07
CA GLU A 260 -4.85 -21.68 -2.85
C GLU A 260 -4.02 -21.21 -1.65
N TYR A 261 -2.70 -21.13 -1.82
CA TYR A 261 -1.79 -20.62 -0.79
C TYR A 261 -2.07 -19.16 -0.47
N PHE A 262 -2.30 -18.34 -1.49
CA PHE A 262 -2.66 -16.94 -1.30
C PHE A 262 -3.91 -16.77 -0.44
N GLN A 263 -4.98 -17.51 -0.74
CA GLN A 263 -6.22 -17.46 0.03
C GLN A 263 -6.04 -18.01 1.45
N GLU A 264 -5.22 -19.02 1.64
CA GLU A 264 -4.89 -19.54 2.96
C GLU A 264 -4.20 -18.49 3.83
N CYS A 265 -3.15 -17.84 3.31
CA CYS A 265 -2.43 -16.78 4.04
C CYS A 265 -3.33 -15.60 4.39
N ARG A 266 -4.16 -15.13 3.45
CA ARG A 266 -5.14 -14.07 3.71
C ARG A 266 -6.07 -14.42 4.86
N ARG A 267 -6.66 -15.62 4.82
CA ARG A 267 -7.59 -16.11 5.85
C ARG A 267 -6.91 -16.19 7.22
N LYS A 268 -5.67 -16.69 7.29
CA LYS A 268 -4.88 -16.72 8.53
C LYS A 268 -4.70 -15.32 9.10
N ILE A 269 -4.24 -14.37 8.28
CA ILE A 269 -4.01 -12.99 8.72
C ILE A 269 -5.31 -12.34 9.21
N MET A 270 -6.43 -12.52 8.51
CA MET A 270 -7.71 -11.96 8.94
C MET A 270 -8.19 -12.59 10.25
N ASN A 271 -8.08 -13.89 10.43
CA ASN A 271 -8.45 -14.56 11.68
C ASN A 271 -7.57 -14.10 12.86
N THR A 272 -6.25 -14.00 12.66
CA THR A 272 -5.31 -13.50 13.67
C THR A 272 -5.60 -12.04 14.01
N ARG A 273 -5.97 -11.21 13.02
CA ARG A 273 -6.42 -9.83 13.23
C ARG A 273 -7.64 -9.75 14.13
N ASP A 274 -8.66 -10.55 13.84
CA ASP A 274 -9.93 -10.55 14.58
C ASP A 274 -9.73 -11.04 16.02
N TYR A 275 -8.90 -12.07 16.21
CA TYR A 275 -8.45 -12.51 17.54
C TYR A 275 -7.73 -11.38 18.28
N THR A 276 -6.75 -10.75 17.65
CA THR A 276 -5.96 -9.69 18.25
C THR A 276 -6.83 -8.48 18.64
N THR A 277 -7.78 -8.12 17.78
CA THR A 277 -8.76 -7.06 18.06
C THR A 277 -9.53 -7.35 19.36
N THR A 278 -10.04 -8.56 19.48
CA THR A 278 -10.80 -8.99 20.68
C THR A 278 -9.95 -8.91 21.95
N GLU A 279 -8.69 -9.39 21.89
CA GLU A 279 -7.81 -9.36 23.07
C GLU A 279 -7.39 -7.92 23.44
N LEU A 280 -7.12 -7.05 22.45
CA LEU A 280 -6.82 -5.64 22.69
C LEU A 280 -7.99 -4.89 23.33
N GLN A 281 -9.22 -5.14 22.90
CA GLN A 281 -10.42 -4.54 23.50
C GLN A 281 -10.59 -4.93 24.97
N LYS A 282 -10.28 -6.19 25.35
CA LYS A 282 -10.28 -6.64 26.75
C LYS A 282 -9.24 -5.89 27.61
N LEU A 283 -8.16 -5.43 26.98
CA LEU A 283 -7.09 -4.65 27.62
C LEU A 283 -7.36 -3.12 27.64
N GLY A 284 -8.54 -2.67 27.21
CA GLY A 284 -8.91 -1.26 27.21
C GLY A 284 -8.44 -0.46 26.00
N PHE A 285 -8.08 -1.13 24.89
CA PHE A 285 -7.79 -0.44 23.64
C PHE A 285 -9.05 -0.16 22.83
N ASN A 286 -9.11 1.05 22.27
CA ASN A 286 -9.96 1.34 21.12
C ASN A 286 -9.26 0.83 19.88
N VAL A 287 -9.94 0.02 19.09
CA VAL A 287 -9.42 -0.58 17.84
C VAL A 287 -10.37 -0.17 16.72
N LEU A 288 -9.85 0.52 15.69
CA LEU A 288 -10.66 0.87 14.52
C LEU A 288 -11.01 -0.37 13.69
N ASP A 289 -12.16 -0.35 13.00
CA ASP A 289 -12.57 -1.46 12.12
C ASP A 289 -11.57 -1.63 10.97
N SER A 290 -10.80 -2.72 11.00
CA SER A 290 -9.73 -2.94 10.06
C SER A 290 -10.13 -3.86 8.92
N LYS A 291 -9.87 -3.40 7.69
CA LYS A 291 -9.91 -4.18 6.44
C LYS A 291 -8.51 -4.34 5.83
N SER A 292 -7.45 -4.27 6.68
CA SER A 292 -6.05 -4.39 6.26
C SER A 292 -5.30 -5.47 7.06
N ASN A 293 -4.00 -5.64 6.81
CA ASN A 293 -3.13 -6.53 7.59
C ASN A 293 -2.49 -5.82 8.80
N PHE A 294 -3.12 -4.79 9.32
CA PHE A 294 -2.69 -4.08 10.52
C PHE A 294 -3.89 -3.52 11.28
N LEU A 295 -3.70 -3.19 12.54
CA LEU A 295 -4.65 -2.51 13.40
C LEU A 295 -4.17 -1.09 13.68
N PHE A 296 -5.11 -0.16 13.85
CA PHE A 296 -4.86 1.19 14.33
C PHE A 296 -5.55 1.36 15.68
N ILE A 297 -4.75 1.52 16.74
CA ILE A 297 -5.20 1.35 18.12
C ILE A 297 -4.78 2.52 19.01
N SER A 298 -5.64 2.86 20.00
CA SER A 298 -5.31 3.78 21.10
C SER A 298 -5.78 3.19 22.43
N HIS A 299 -5.08 3.48 23.52
CA HIS A 299 -5.50 3.01 24.84
C HIS A 299 -6.24 4.11 25.61
N ILE A 300 -7.22 3.72 26.43
CA ILE A 300 -8.08 4.66 27.16
C ILE A 300 -7.34 5.54 28.18
N THR A 301 -6.21 5.07 28.73
CA THR A 301 -5.42 5.80 29.74
C THR A 301 -3.94 5.88 29.43
N ALA A 302 -3.36 4.89 28.74
CA ALA A 302 -1.92 4.84 28.46
C ALA A 302 -1.58 5.67 27.21
N ASN A 303 -0.50 6.43 27.26
CA ASN A 303 -0.03 7.25 26.16
C ASN A 303 0.65 6.37 25.08
N ALA A 304 0.35 6.63 23.81
CA ALA A 304 0.89 5.82 22.70
C ALA A 304 2.40 5.95 22.54
N SER A 305 3.01 7.11 22.82
CA SER A 305 4.46 7.27 22.76
C SER A 305 5.17 6.43 23.82
N ASP A 306 4.61 6.33 25.03
CA ASP A 306 5.16 5.54 26.12
C ASP A 306 5.00 4.05 25.84
N LEU A 307 3.83 3.62 25.32
CA LEU A 307 3.62 2.23 24.90
C LEU A 307 4.56 1.84 23.77
N TYR A 308 4.76 2.71 22.78
CA TYR A 308 5.73 2.50 21.70
C TYR A 308 7.13 2.24 22.25
N GLN A 309 7.62 3.08 23.17
CA GLN A 309 8.96 2.93 23.74
C GLN A 309 9.06 1.65 24.56
N LYS A 310 8.11 1.38 25.45
CA LYS A 310 8.08 0.16 26.26
C LYS A 310 8.03 -1.12 25.40
N LEU A 311 7.22 -1.13 24.33
CA LEU A 311 7.18 -2.27 23.38
C LEU A 311 8.53 -2.48 22.70
N ARG A 312 9.16 -1.39 22.24
CA ARG A 312 10.48 -1.43 21.60
C ARG A 312 11.55 -1.98 22.55
N ASP A 313 11.57 -1.55 23.79
CA ASP A 313 12.51 -2.05 24.82
C ASP A 313 12.28 -3.53 25.10
N ASN A 314 11.04 -4.00 25.04
CA ASN A 314 10.65 -5.41 25.16
C ASN A 314 10.76 -6.20 23.85
N GLY A 315 11.41 -5.67 22.81
CA GLY A 315 11.70 -6.39 21.56
C GLY A 315 10.56 -6.49 20.58
N ILE A 316 9.56 -5.60 20.64
CA ILE A 316 8.47 -5.51 19.67
C ILE A 316 8.52 -4.15 18.98
N LEU A 317 8.54 -4.16 17.65
CA LEU A 317 8.46 -2.93 16.84
C LEU A 317 7.02 -2.73 16.34
N VAL A 318 6.43 -1.59 16.70
CA VAL A 318 5.17 -1.09 16.14
C VAL A 318 5.39 0.26 15.49
N ARG A 319 4.42 0.84 14.82
CA ARG A 319 4.55 2.18 14.23
C ARG A 319 3.82 3.21 15.09
N TYR A 320 4.55 4.23 15.51
CA TYR A 320 4.04 5.43 16.17
C TYR A 320 4.08 6.62 15.19
N PHE A 321 3.15 7.57 15.36
CA PHE A 321 3.04 8.78 14.54
C PHE A 321 2.95 10.00 15.46
N SER A 322 3.92 10.91 15.38
CA SER A 322 3.91 12.18 16.14
C SER A 322 3.07 13.29 15.47
N LYS A 323 2.13 12.91 14.59
CA LYS A 323 1.28 13.83 13.83
C LYS A 323 0.02 14.15 14.65
N PRO A 324 -0.45 15.43 14.72
CA PRO A 324 -1.72 15.78 15.36
C PRO A 324 -2.88 14.88 14.93
N LYS A 325 -3.85 14.67 15.81
CA LYS A 325 -5.01 13.76 15.70
C LYS A 325 -4.67 12.27 15.84
N ILE A 326 -3.44 11.83 15.52
CA ILE A 326 -3.02 10.42 15.59
C ILE A 326 -1.81 10.18 16.50
N ASP A 327 -1.38 11.18 17.24
CA ASP A 327 -0.26 11.13 18.19
C ASP A 327 -0.53 10.27 19.44
N ASN A 328 -1.80 9.86 19.66
CA ASN A 328 -2.14 8.86 20.67
C ASN A 328 -2.56 7.51 20.07
N PHE A 329 -2.10 7.20 18.85
CA PHE A 329 -2.37 5.92 18.19
C PHE A 329 -1.08 5.17 17.85
N LEU A 330 -1.21 3.84 17.82
CA LEU A 330 -0.20 2.92 17.30
C LEU A 330 -0.78 2.16 16.11
N ARG A 331 0.03 1.95 15.07
CA ARG A 331 -0.29 1.00 14.00
C ARG A 331 0.50 -0.28 14.24
N VAL A 332 -0.22 -1.39 14.37
CA VAL A 332 0.32 -2.71 14.67
C VAL A 332 0.05 -3.64 13.50
N THR A 333 1.11 -4.08 12.82
CA THR A 333 1.02 -5.11 11.77
C THR A 333 0.59 -6.45 12.38
N ILE A 334 -0.23 -7.21 11.67
CA ILE A 334 -0.60 -8.57 12.09
C ILE A 334 0.54 -9.53 11.73
N GLY A 335 1.13 -10.13 12.77
CA GLY A 335 2.12 -11.20 12.69
C GLY A 335 1.49 -12.58 12.61
N THR A 336 2.30 -13.63 12.90
CA THR A 336 1.76 -14.97 13.12
C THR A 336 0.95 -15.04 14.41
N ASP A 337 0.21 -16.14 14.62
CA ASP A 337 -0.57 -16.32 15.85
C ASP A 337 0.34 -16.25 17.10
N GLU A 338 1.52 -16.84 17.04
CA GLU A 338 2.51 -16.85 18.12
C GLU A 338 3.06 -15.43 18.38
N GLU A 339 3.37 -14.68 17.33
CA GLU A 339 3.86 -13.30 17.45
C GLU A 339 2.81 -12.39 18.07
N MET A 340 1.53 -12.55 17.69
CA MET A 340 0.45 -11.74 18.24
C MET A 340 0.09 -12.14 19.68
N GLN A 341 0.17 -13.42 20.04
CA GLN A 341 0.04 -13.87 21.43
C GLN A 341 1.16 -13.29 22.30
N GLU A 342 2.40 -13.29 21.83
CA GLU A 342 3.53 -12.67 22.54
C GLU A 342 3.35 -11.15 22.68
N PHE A 343 2.89 -10.47 21.62
CA PHE A 343 2.55 -9.05 21.66
C PHE A 343 1.53 -8.73 22.76
N ILE A 344 0.40 -9.46 22.79
CA ILE A 344 -0.65 -9.29 23.82
C ILE A 344 -0.09 -9.56 25.23
N ALA A 345 0.68 -10.65 25.42
CA ALA A 345 1.25 -10.98 26.72
C ALA A 345 2.23 -9.91 27.23
N LYS A 346 2.97 -9.24 26.33
CA LYS A 346 3.85 -8.13 26.69
C LYS A 346 3.05 -6.86 27.00
N LEU A 347 2.02 -6.55 26.24
CA LEU A 347 1.12 -5.42 26.53
C LEU A 347 0.50 -5.54 27.93
N GLN A 348 0.02 -6.71 28.32
CA GLN A 348 -0.54 -6.97 29.66
C GLN A 348 0.42 -6.64 30.81
N LYS A 349 1.74 -6.70 30.57
CA LYS A 349 2.76 -6.42 31.59
C LYS A 349 3.19 -4.96 31.65
N ILE A 350 2.92 -4.19 30.59
CA ILE A 350 3.43 -2.82 30.47
C ILE A 350 2.34 -1.74 30.59
N ILE A 351 1.05 -2.15 30.54
CA ILE A 351 -0.10 -1.33 30.87
C ILE A 351 -0.30 -1.36 32.39
#